data_049664576f06b43586d787e6c3f233ba
#
_entry.id   049664576f06b43586d787e6c3f233ba
#
_cell.length_a   1.000
_cell.length_b   1.000
_cell.length_c   1.000
_cell.angle_alpha   90.00
_cell.angle_beta   90.00
_cell.angle_gamma   90.00
#
_symmetry.space_group_name_H-M   'P 1'
#
loop_
_entity.id
_entity.type
_entity.pdbx_description
1 polymer ?
#
loop_
_entity_poly.entity_id
_entity_poly.type
_entity_poly.pdbx_seq_one_letter_code
_entity_poly.pdbx_strand_id
1 'polypeptide(L)'
;MKQEDVIRFYEGDVKENDPFYSDPKAYVTWNALLFPGFETEKARSEENRYLNPVFLDHIPEVIDMSVQLIHCMSKAKEDLHVYRVERFVDYACFMKEKRITSFLSTSTAGFLNAYQDKKQLVLMDITIPKGCYCADFSMLLNEYKKSEEKEILLPPYLSFDCHVLEKPLEIQKISDGEGNPVKIYCHMDMKGFDFPVLDDCDACNEKYIQAAKRVYAALNHKDVCEKEDIEKYLTLKKWMQKEIIKHINNY
;
A
#
# COMPACT_ATOMS: atom_id res chain seq x y z
N MET A 1 -3.42 -2.25 -20.58
CA MET A 1 -2.08 -1.64 -20.36
C MET A 1 -1.04 -2.74 -20.41
N LYS A 2 0.20 -2.48 -20.85
CA LYS A 2 1.27 -3.49 -20.73
C LYS A 2 1.68 -3.61 -19.27
N GLN A 3 2.20 -4.76 -18.87
CA GLN A 3 2.61 -5.05 -17.50
C GLN A 3 3.62 -4.03 -16.95
N GLU A 4 4.61 -3.66 -17.77
CA GLU A 4 5.60 -2.64 -17.43
C GLU A 4 4.97 -1.25 -17.19
N ASP A 5 3.94 -0.88 -17.96
CA ASP A 5 3.26 0.40 -17.82
C ASP A 5 2.51 0.51 -16.48
N VAL A 6 1.93 -0.61 -15.99
CA VAL A 6 1.25 -0.63 -14.68
C VAL A 6 2.23 -0.41 -13.54
N ILE A 7 3.42 -1.04 -13.60
CA ILE A 7 4.47 -0.86 -12.61
C ILE A 7 4.99 0.58 -12.64
N ARG A 8 5.27 1.13 -13.83
CA ARG A 8 5.71 2.51 -14.00
C ARG A 8 4.68 3.51 -13.50
N PHE A 9 3.40 3.25 -13.74
CA PHE A 9 2.32 4.09 -13.22
C PHE A 9 2.26 4.04 -11.69
N TYR A 10 2.34 2.85 -11.09
CA TYR A 10 2.37 2.71 -9.63
C TYR A 10 3.53 3.51 -9.02
N GLU A 11 4.70 3.48 -9.64
CA GLU A 11 5.89 4.24 -9.24
C GLU A 11 5.83 5.76 -9.55
N GLY A 12 4.80 6.21 -10.27
CA GLY A 12 4.66 7.60 -10.69
C GLY A 12 5.62 8.02 -11.82
N ASP A 13 6.10 7.06 -12.61
CA ASP A 13 7.10 7.28 -13.68
C ASP A 13 6.47 7.46 -15.07
N VAL A 14 5.15 7.39 -15.18
CA VAL A 14 4.41 7.64 -16.42
C VAL A 14 4.16 9.13 -16.59
N LYS A 15 4.54 9.67 -17.74
CA LYS A 15 4.32 11.08 -18.11
C LYS A 15 3.36 11.12 -19.29
N GLU A 16 2.09 11.17 -19.01
CA GLU A 16 1.04 11.40 -19.99
C GLU A 16 0.35 12.75 -19.72
N ASN A 17 -0.37 13.27 -20.71
CA ASN A 17 -1.17 14.50 -20.54
C ASN A 17 -2.47 14.25 -19.77
N ASP A 18 -2.75 13.00 -19.40
CA ASP A 18 -3.93 12.62 -18.64
C ASP A 18 -3.65 12.81 -17.13
N PRO A 19 -4.52 13.53 -16.37
CA PRO A 19 -4.33 13.78 -14.94
C PRO A 19 -4.29 12.50 -14.10
N PHE A 20 -4.92 11.42 -14.55
CA PHE A 20 -4.88 10.14 -13.86
C PHE A 20 -3.52 9.45 -14.05
N TYR A 21 -3.04 9.34 -15.28
CA TYR A 21 -1.79 8.66 -15.60
C TYR A 21 -0.53 9.49 -15.32
N SER A 22 -0.67 10.80 -15.08
CA SER A 22 0.47 11.69 -14.79
C SER A 22 0.72 11.94 -13.31
N ASP A 23 -0.01 11.28 -12.40
CA ASP A 23 0.16 11.46 -10.96
C ASP A 23 1.50 10.88 -10.47
N PRO A 24 2.47 11.72 -10.06
CA PRO A 24 3.78 11.25 -9.60
C PRO A 24 3.73 10.52 -8.24
N LYS A 25 2.57 10.53 -7.59
CA LYS A 25 2.33 9.88 -6.30
C LYS A 25 1.11 8.95 -6.35
N ALA A 26 0.88 8.34 -7.52
CA ALA A 26 -0.23 7.42 -7.76
C ALA A 26 -0.39 6.39 -6.63
N TYR A 27 0.72 5.79 -6.17
CA TYR A 27 0.73 4.81 -5.09
C TYR A 27 0.10 5.31 -3.77
N VAL A 28 0.10 6.62 -3.50
CA VAL A 28 -0.48 7.18 -2.26
C VAL A 28 -1.98 6.99 -2.23
N THR A 29 -2.66 7.45 -3.31
CA THR A 29 -4.12 7.34 -3.43
C THR A 29 -4.54 5.91 -3.72
N TRP A 30 -3.80 5.20 -4.57
CA TRP A 30 -4.07 3.81 -4.89
C TRP A 30 -4.06 2.93 -3.64
N ASN A 31 -2.99 3.00 -2.82
CA ASN A 31 -2.92 2.25 -1.57
C ASN A 31 -3.98 2.69 -0.55
N ALA A 32 -4.34 3.99 -0.50
CA ALA A 32 -5.41 4.45 0.37
C ALA A 32 -6.75 3.76 0.07
N LEU A 33 -7.06 3.55 -1.20
CA LEU A 33 -8.27 2.84 -1.63
C LEU A 33 -8.29 1.36 -1.23
N LEU A 34 -7.12 0.74 -1.05
CA LEU A 34 -7.01 -0.67 -0.66
C LEU A 34 -7.10 -0.91 0.84
N PHE A 35 -6.79 0.08 1.69
CA PHE A 35 -6.93 -0.06 3.13
C PHE A 35 -8.40 -0.20 3.55
N PRO A 36 -8.76 -1.11 4.47
CA PRO A 36 -10.17 -1.36 4.83
C PRO A 36 -10.81 -0.25 5.66
N GLY A 37 -10.01 0.55 6.39
CA GLY A 37 -10.49 1.61 7.27
C GLY A 37 -10.43 3.00 6.66
N PHE A 38 -10.67 4.00 7.49
CA PHE A 38 -10.58 5.42 7.18
C PHE A 38 -9.38 6.09 7.87
N GLU A 39 -8.83 5.46 8.90
CA GLU A 39 -7.77 6.04 9.75
C GLU A 39 -6.47 6.32 8.98
N THR A 40 -6.18 5.49 7.98
CA THR A 40 -5.00 5.65 7.14
C THR A 40 -5.08 6.87 6.23
N GLU A 41 -6.24 7.17 5.67
CA GLU A 41 -6.48 8.37 4.88
C GLU A 41 -6.35 9.63 5.74
N LYS A 42 -6.94 9.61 6.93
CA LYS A 42 -6.84 10.70 7.88
C LYS A 42 -5.38 10.99 8.26
N ALA A 43 -4.61 9.95 8.61
CA ALA A 43 -3.20 10.11 8.93
C ALA A 43 -2.38 10.64 7.74
N ARG A 44 -2.70 10.23 6.51
CA ARG A 44 -2.05 10.75 5.29
C ARG A 44 -2.34 12.23 5.07
N SER A 45 -3.58 12.64 5.28
CA SER A 45 -3.98 14.06 5.22
C SER A 45 -3.24 14.89 6.27
N GLU A 46 -3.12 14.41 7.51
CA GLU A 46 -2.37 15.07 8.58
C GLU A 46 -0.88 15.24 8.24
N GLU A 47 -0.31 14.36 7.42
CA GLU A 47 1.05 14.47 6.88
C GLU A 47 1.14 15.30 5.59
N ASN A 48 0.09 16.04 5.22
CA ASN A 48 -0.01 16.82 3.97
C ASN A 48 0.17 15.96 2.69
N ARG A 49 -0.24 14.69 2.72
CA ARG A 49 -0.28 13.85 1.54
C ARG A 49 -1.62 14.04 0.84
N TYR A 50 -1.54 14.54 -0.37
CA TYR A 50 -2.71 14.77 -1.21
C TYR A 50 -3.33 13.45 -1.66
N LEU A 51 -4.64 13.30 -1.49
CA LEU A 51 -5.43 12.21 -2.04
C LEU A 51 -6.06 12.69 -3.35
N ASN A 52 -5.65 12.10 -4.46
CA ASN A 52 -6.07 12.53 -5.79
C ASN A 52 -7.50 12.06 -6.11
N PRO A 53 -8.49 12.97 -6.19
CA PRO A 53 -9.89 12.59 -6.44
C PRO A 53 -10.13 12.01 -7.84
N VAL A 54 -9.22 12.24 -8.80
CA VAL A 54 -9.32 11.68 -10.16
C VAL A 54 -9.35 10.15 -10.14
N PHE A 55 -8.68 9.51 -9.15
CA PHE A 55 -8.74 8.06 -8.98
C PHE A 55 -10.16 7.52 -8.77
N LEU A 56 -11.05 8.35 -8.21
CA LEU A 56 -12.45 7.98 -7.97
C LEU A 56 -13.30 7.98 -9.25
N ASP A 57 -12.86 8.67 -10.28
CA ASP A 57 -13.47 8.62 -11.62
C ASP A 57 -13.01 7.42 -12.44
N HIS A 58 -11.90 6.77 -12.02
CA HIS A 58 -11.21 5.67 -12.69
C HIS A 58 -11.19 4.39 -11.86
N ILE A 59 -12.21 4.15 -11.03
CA ILE A 59 -12.25 2.98 -10.15
C ILE A 59 -12.14 1.64 -10.91
N PRO A 60 -12.84 1.42 -12.03
CA PRO A 60 -12.68 0.20 -12.82
C PRO A 60 -11.23 -0.01 -13.27
N GLU A 61 -10.55 1.04 -13.72
CA GLU A 61 -9.16 1.01 -14.13
C GLU A 61 -8.23 0.71 -12.94
N VAL A 62 -8.50 1.28 -11.76
CA VAL A 62 -7.74 1.01 -10.53
C VAL A 62 -7.87 -0.45 -10.12
N ILE A 63 -9.06 -1.04 -10.23
CA ILE A 63 -9.29 -2.48 -9.98
C ILE A 63 -8.47 -3.31 -10.97
N ASP A 64 -8.63 -3.05 -12.27
CA ASP A 64 -7.93 -3.80 -13.33
C ASP A 64 -6.41 -3.72 -13.15
N MET A 65 -5.87 -2.52 -12.92
CA MET A 65 -4.45 -2.33 -12.68
C MET A 65 -3.96 -3.02 -11.40
N SER A 66 -4.77 -3.04 -10.33
CA SER A 66 -4.43 -3.77 -9.11
C SER A 66 -4.30 -5.26 -9.37
N VAL A 67 -5.23 -5.83 -10.13
CA VAL A 67 -5.18 -7.23 -10.56
C VAL A 67 -3.97 -7.48 -11.44
N GLN A 68 -3.70 -6.62 -12.44
CA GLN A 68 -2.54 -6.74 -13.30
C GLN A 68 -1.22 -6.65 -12.51
N LEU A 69 -1.11 -5.74 -11.54
CA LEU A 69 0.08 -5.60 -10.71
C LEU A 69 0.32 -6.86 -9.86
N ILE A 70 -0.74 -7.48 -9.32
CA ILE A 70 -0.63 -8.75 -8.61
C ILE A 70 -0.21 -9.89 -9.56
N HIS A 71 -0.73 -9.92 -10.78
CA HIS A 71 -0.35 -10.90 -11.80
C HIS A 71 1.09 -10.73 -12.32
N CYS A 72 1.70 -9.55 -12.12
CA CYS A 72 3.12 -9.34 -12.39
C CYS A 72 4.03 -10.03 -11.37
N MET A 73 3.50 -10.38 -10.22
CA MET A 73 4.28 -10.96 -9.13
C MET A 73 4.59 -12.42 -9.38
N SER A 74 5.75 -12.84 -8.96
CA SER A 74 6.20 -14.23 -9.04
C SER A 74 6.47 -14.79 -7.66
N LYS A 75 6.54 -16.12 -7.57
CA LYS A 75 6.95 -16.78 -6.33
C LYS A 75 8.43 -16.54 -6.09
N ALA A 76 8.79 -16.12 -4.89
CA ALA A 76 10.18 -15.99 -4.45
C ALA A 76 10.92 -17.31 -4.66
N LYS A 77 12.09 -17.27 -5.26
CA LYS A 77 12.92 -18.47 -5.57
C LYS A 77 13.68 -18.97 -4.35
N GLU A 78 13.91 -18.09 -3.40
CA GLU A 78 14.60 -18.32 -2.13
C GLU A 78 13.95 -17.47 -1.05
N ASP A 79 14.33 -17.66 0.21
CA ASP A 79 13.89 -16.81 1.31
C ASP A 79 14.55 -15.44 1.15
N LEU A 80 13.73 -14.38 1.26
CA LEU A 80 14.19 -13.00 1.17
C LEU A 80 14.01 -12.30 2.52
N HIS A 81 14.98 -11.48 2.88
CA HIS A 81 14.88 -10.55 4.00
C HIS A 81 14.76 -9.13 3.48
N VAL A 82 13.67 -8.46 3.85
CA VAL A 82 13.37 -7.10 3.43
C VAL A 82 12.95 -6.25 4.61
N TYR A 83 13.04 -4.95 4.44
CA TYR A 83 12.76 -3.99 5.50
C TYR A 83 11.76 -2.95 5.05
N ARG A 84 10.91 -2.51 5.98
CA ARG A 84 9.99 -1.41 5.77
C ARG A 84 9.86 -0.58 7.02
N VAL A 85 9.88 0.73 6.85
CA VAL A 85 9.45 1.67 7.89
C VAL A 85 8.04 2.12 7.57
N GLU A 86 7.11 1.91 8.49
CA GLU A 86 5.70 2.24 8.28
C GLU A 86 5.18 3.14 9.41
N ARG A 87 4.06 3.82 9.17
CA ARG A 87 3.34 4.55 10.20
C ARG A 87 2.69 3.59 11.16
N PHE A 88 2.55 4.02 12.41
CA PHE A 88 1.86 3.21 13.42
C PHE A 88 0.42 2.87 13.01
N VAL A 89 -0.31 3.80 12.38
CA VAL A 89 -1.70 3.59 11.95
C VAL A 89 -1.82 2.50 10.87
N ASP A 90 -0.92 2.49 9.89
CA ASP A 90 -0.90 1.50 8.83
C ASP A 90 -0.50 0.12 9.40
N TYR A 91 0.52 0.07 10.25
CA TYR A 91 0.90 -1.12 11.00
C TYR A 91 -0.24 -1.66 11.88
N ALA A 92 -0.93 -0.80 12.61
CA ALA A 92 -2.06 -1.20 13.45
C ALA A 92 -3.21 -1.80 12.61
N CYS A 93 -3.41 -1.28 11.39
CA CYS A 93 -4.35 -1.87 10.44
C CYS A 93 -3.92 -3.28 10.03
N PHE A 94 -2.65 -3.49 9.64
CA PHE A 94 -2.12 -4.83 9.30
C PHE A 94 -2.30 -5.81 10.47
N MET A 95 -1.96 -5.37 11.69
CA MET A 95 -2.10 -6.20 12.89
C MET A 95 -3.55 -6.58 13.21
N LYS A 96 -4.49 -5.65 12.99
CA LYS A 96 -5.93 -5.89 13.16
C LYS A 96 -6.44 -6.90 12.12
N GLU A 97 -6.09 -6.71 10.88
CA GLU A 97 -6.55 -7.54 9.75
C GLU A 97 -5.78 -8.89 9.65
N LYS A 98 -4.65 -9.04 10.35
CA LYS A 98 -3.74 -10.19 10.27
C LYS A 98 -3.20 -10.45 8.86
N ARG A 99 -3.16 -9.41 8.03
CA ARG A 99 -2.69 -9.44 6.64
C ARG A 99 -2.22 -8.06 6.17
N ILE A 100 -1.40 -8.06 5.14
CA ILE A 100 -1.07 -6.84 4.41
C ILE A 100 -2.34 -6.39 3.66
N THR A 101 -2.75 -5.14 3.82
CA THR A 101 -4.04 -4.65 3.30
C THR A 101 -3.90 -3.78 2.04
N SER A 102 -2.68 -3.39 1.70
CA SER A 102 -2.35 -2.62 0.49
C SER A 102 -1.08 -3.14 -0.14
N PHE A 103 -0.68 -2.67 -1.29
CA PHE A 103 0.66 -2.93 -1.79
C PHE A 103 1.70 -2.37 -0.81
N LEU A 104 2.67 -3.19 -0.44
CA LEU A 104 3.71 -2.83 0.52
C LEU A 104 5.09 -2.84 -0.16
N SER A 105 5.59 -1.66 -0.47
CA SER A 105 6.96 -1.46 -0.94
C SER A 105 7.94 -1.69 0.20
N THR A 106 8.91 -2.56 -0.03
CA THR A 106 9.95 -2.93 0.93
C THR A 106 11.32 -2.83 0.26
N SER A 107 12.40 -2.90 1.01
CA SER A 107 13.76 -2.83 0.46
C SER A 107 14.66 -3.90 1.07
N THR A 108 15.52 -4.51 0.24
CA THR A 108 16.61 -5.38 0.71
C THR A 108 17.82 -4.56 1.18
N ALA A 109 17.91 -3.27 0.83
CA ALA A 109 19.04 -2.41 1.14
C ALA A 109 19.00 -1.74 2.52
N GLY A 110 17.94 -1.95 3.30
CA GLY A 110 17.81 -1.33 4.63
C GLY A 110 17.73 0.21 4.60
N PHE A 111 17.21 0.80 3.53
CA PHE A 111 17.18 2.24 3.31
C PHE A 111 16.12 2.91 4.22
N LEU A 112 16.56 3.47 5.35
CA LEU A 112 15.69 4.10 6.35
C LEU A 112 15.65 5.63 6.25
N ASN A 113 16.50 6.26 5.45
CA ASN A 113 16.67 7.72 5.39
C ASN A 113 15.44 8.48 4.84
N ALA A 114 14.51 7.80 4.14
CA ALA A 114 13.34 8.45 3.53
C ALA A 114 12.24 8.84 4.55
N TYR A 115 12.42 8.53 5.85
CA TYR A 115 11.34 8.60 6.84
C TYR A 115 11.64 9.48 8.05
N GLN A 116 12.70 10.30 8.01
CA GLN A 116 13.16 11.10 9.15
C GLN A 116 12.11 12.08 9.71
N ASP A 117 11.14 12.48 8.92
CA ASP A 117 10.14 13.50 9.29
C ASP A 117 8.83 12.93 9.85
N LYS A 118 8.70 11.61 10.01
CA LYS A 118 7.43 10.98 10.39
C LYS A 118 7.36 10.70 11.88
N LYS A 119 6.17 10.95 12.45
CA LYS A 119 5.87 10.62 13.85
C LYS A 119 5.39 9.16 13.95
N GLN A 120 5.76 8.48 15.04
CA GLN A 120 5.28 7.13 15.37
C GLN A 120 5.58 6.09 14.27
N LEU A 121 6.85 5.85 14.02
CA LEU A 121 7.30 4.88 13.04
C LEU A 121 7.47 3.48 13.62
N VAL A 122 7.15 2.48 12.81
CA VAL A 122 7.39 1.07 13.06
C VAL A 122 8.40 0.58 12.04
N LEU A 123 9.51 -0.01 12.50
CA LEU A 123 10.44 -0.72 11.64
C LEU A 123 10.04 -2.19 11.60
N MET A 124 9.74 -2.66 10.41
CA MET A 124 9.40 -4.04 10.12
C MET A 124 10.59 -4.72 9.44
N ASP A 125 11.09 -5.78 10.06
CA ASP A 125 11.96 -6.77 9.47
C ASP A 125 11.06 -7.90 8.94
N ILE A 126 11.11 -8.17 7.65
CA ILE A 126 10.15 -9.03 6.99
C ILE A 126 10.88 -10.18 6.32
N THR A 127 10.54 -11.40 6.69
CA THR A 127 10.93 -12.60 5.96
C THR A 127 9.84 -12.94 4.94
N ILE A 128 10.23 -13.03 3.68
CA ILE A 128 9.41 -13.52 2.57
C ILE A 128 9.90 -14.93 2.25
N PRO A 129 9.19 -15.98 2.65
CA PRO A 129 9.66 -17.34 2.42
C PRO A 129 9.62 -17.71 0.95
N LYS A 130 10.49 -18.63 0.54
CA LYS A 130 10.45 -19.25 -0.78
C LYS A 130 9.04 -19.71 -1.12
N GLY A 131 8.57 -19.32 -2.30
CA GLY A 131 7.22 -19.65 -2.78
C GLY A 131 6.15 -18.60 -2.44
N CYS A 132 6.45 -17.61 -1.61
CA CYS A 132 5.57 -16.45 -1.39
C CYS A 132 5.61 -15.50 -2.58
N TYR A 133 4.48 -14.85 -2.90
CA TYR A 133 4.39 -13.92 -4.02
C TYR A 133 4.98 -12.56 -3.68
N CYS A 134 5.83 -12.05 -4.57
CA CYS A 134 6.40 -10.70 -4.52
C CYS A 134 6.83 -10.24 -5.92
N ALA A 135 7.11 -8.96 -6.08
CA ALA A 135 7.70 -8.41 -7.30
C ALA A 135 9.03 -7.73 -6.97
N ASP A 136 10.10 -8.16 -7.63
CA ASP A 136 11.39 -7.47 -7.62
C ASP A 136 11.40 -6.47 -8.78
N PHE A 137 11.29 -5.19 -8.47
CA PHE A 137 11.22 -4.14 -9.48
C PHE A 137 12.52 -3.99 -10.26
N SER A 138 13.65 -4.32 -9.67
CA SER A 138 14.95 -4.31 -10.35
C SER A 138 15.02 -5.34 -11.50
N MET A 139 14.24 -6.42 -11.39
CA MET A 139 14.15 -7.47 -12.42
C MET A 139 13.04 -7.21 -13.45
N LEU A 140 12.00 -6.45 -13.08
CA LEU A 140 10.85 -6.20 -13.94
C LEU A 140 11.00 -4.98 -14.84
N LEU A 141 11.82 -4.01 -14.45
CA LEU A 141 12.07 -2.78 -15.18
C LEU A 141 13.52 -2.74 -15.67
N ASN A 142 13.72 -2.77 -16.99
CA ASN A 142 15.06 -2.73 -17.61
C ASN A 142 15.87 -1.46 -17.29
N GLU A 143 15.20 -0.37 -16.93
CA GLU A 143 15.79 0.92 -16.59
C GLU A 143 15.19 1.44 -15.26
N TYR A 144 15.30 0.64 -14.20
CA TYR A 144 14.80 1.05 -12.92
C TYR A 144 15.68 2.14 -12.31
N LYS A 145 15.16 3.37 -12.26
CA LYS A 145 15.91 4.57 -11.82
C LYS A 145 16.27 4.55 -10.34
N LYS A 146 15.59 3.72 -9.55
CA LYS A 146 15.79 3.55 -8.11
C LYS A 146 16.51 2.24 -7.78
N SER A 147 17.41 1.80 -8.63
CA SER A 147 18.15 0.53 -8.47
C SER A 147 18.88 0.40 -7.12
N GLU A 148 19.22 1.52 -6.50
CA GLU A 148 19.83 1.54 -5.16
C GLU A 148 18.86 1.14 -4.04
N GLU A 149 17.54 1.35 -4.24
CA GLU A 149 16.51 1.01 -3.26
C GLU A 149 16.26 -0.51 -3.19
N LYS A 150 16.59 -1.25 -4.24
CA LYS A 150 16.37 -2.71 -4.35
C LYS A 150 14.97 -3.09 -3.87
N GLU A 151 13.99 -2.47 -4.50
CA GLU A 151 12.61 -2.55 -4.06
C GLU A 151 11.99 -3.91 -4.35
N ILE A 152 11.38 -4.48 -3.32
CA ILE A 152 10.52 -5.66 -3.39
C ILE A 152 9.11 -5.22 -3.02
N LEU A 153 8.16 -5.38 -3.93
CA LEU A 153 6.76 -5.09 -3.68
C LEU A 153 6.02 -6.34 -3.24
N LEU A 154 5.33 -6.24 -2.10
CA LEU A 154 4.42 -7.28 -1.62
C LEU A 154 2.98 -6.96 -2.04
N PRO A 155 2.20 -7.96 -2.48
CA PRO A 155 0.79 -7.76 -2.80
C PRO A 155 -0.06 -7.59 -1.53
N PRO A 156 -1.24 -6.96 -1.65
CA PRO A 156 -2.24 -7.02 -0.60
C PRO A 156 -2.71 -8.45 -0.36
N TYR A 157 -3.28 -8.69 0.80
CA TYR A 157 -3.88 -9.95 1.25
C TYR A 157 -2.88 -11.08 1.58
N LEU A 158 -1.58 -10.81 1.68
CA LEU A 158 -0.66 -11.75 2.30
C LEU A 158 -0.87 -11.76 3.81
N SER A 159 -1.11 -12.93 4.38
CA SER A 159 -1.11 -13.13 5.85
C SER A 159 0.33 -13.21 6.38
N PHE A 160 0.48 -13.01 7.67
CA PHE A 160 1.78 -13.05 8.35
C PHE A 160 1.65 -13.46 9.82
N ASP A 161 2.74 -13.97 10.40
CA ASP A 161 2.98 -13.95 11.83
C ASP A 161 3.83 -12.73 12.18
N CYS A 162 3.59 -12.11 13.32
CA CYS A 162 4.33 -10.93 13.74
C CYS A 162 4.77 -11.03 15.19
N HIS A 163 6.03 -10.72 15.46
CA HIS A 163 6.62 -10.67 16.77
C HIS A 163 7.24 -9.30 17.03
N VAL A 164 6.79 -8.62 18.07
CA VAL A 164 7.42 -7.37 18.52
C VAL A 164 8.75 -7.71 19.16
N LEU A 165 9.80 -7.00 18.77
CA LEU A 165 11.15 -7.21 19.25
C LEU A 165 11.46 -6.28 20.42
N GLU A 166 12.02 -6.82 21.49
CA GLU A 166 12.43 -6.05 22.68
C GLU A 166 13.69 -5.20 22.44
N LYS A 167 14.51 -5.59 21.48
CA LYS A 167 15.74 -4.89 21.12
C LYS A 167 15.78 -4.57 19.63
N PRO A 168 16.29 -3.41 19.27
CA PRO A 168 16.45 -3.04 17.88
C PRO A 168 17.44 -3.96 17.16
N LEU A 169 17.15 -4.23 15.91
CA LEU A 169 17.99 -4.99 14.98
C LEU A 169 19.30 -4.23 14.66
N GLU A 170 20.30 -4.92 14.14
CA GLU A 170 21.56 -4.29 13.68
C GLU A 170 21.35 -3.17 12.66
N ILE A 171 20.27 -3.22 11.91
CA ILE A 171 19.83 -2.19 10.98
C ILE A 171 19.58 -0.82 11.64
N GLN A 172 19.35 -0.79 12.95
CA GLN A 172 19.24 0.44 13.73
C GLN A 172 20.52 1.30 13.66
N LYS A 173 21.68 0.71 13.47
CA LYS A 173 22.94 1.46 13.34
C LYS A 173 22.95 2.38 12.12
N ILE A 174 22.08 2.13 11.13
CA ILE A 174 21.93 2.93 9.92
C ILE A 174 20.97 4.12 10.17
N SER A 175 20.06 4.01 11.14
CA SER A 175 19.04 5.01 11.47
C SER A 175 19.35 5.88 12.68
N ASP A 176 20.40 5.61 13.43
CA ASP A 176 20.77 6.30 14.67
C ASP A 176 21.49 7.66 14.44
N GLY A 177 21.18 8.37 13.36
CA GLY A 177 21.33 9.80 13.36
C GLY A 177 20.47 10.42 14.49
N GLU A 178 20.97 11.44 15.16
CA GLU A 178 20.26 12.16 16.22
C GLU A 178 18.79 12.42 15.81
N GLY A 179 17.84 11.80 16.53
CA GLY A 179 16.40 12.00 16.30
C GLY A 179 15.63 10.85 15.67
N ASN A 180 16.10 9.60 15.79
CA ASN A 180 15.38 8.43 15.27
C ASN A 180 13.93 8.36 15.85
N PRO A 181 12.89 8.52 15.02
CA PRO A 181 11.49 8.47 15.45
C PRO A 181 10.94 7.04 15.59
N VAL A 182 11.69 6.00 15.23
CA VAL A 182 11.24 4.59 15.32
C VAL A 182 11.02 4.21 16.78
N LYS A 183 9.80 3.74 17.08
CA LYS A 183 9.39 3.38 18.43
C LYS A 183 9.07 1.90 18.60
N ILE A 184 8.77 1.22 17.53
CA ILE A 184 8.39 -0.19 17.52
C ILE A 184 9.25 -0.90 16.48
N TYR A 185 9.80 -2.03 16.90
CA TYR A 185 10.53 -2.95 16.04
C TYR A 185 9.76 -4.26 16.02
N CYS A 186 9.50 -4.79 14.85
CA CYS A 186 8.86 -6.09 14.74
C CYS A 186 9.48 -6.94 13.63
N HIS A 187 9.39 -8.24 13.82
CA HIS A 187 9.71 -9.22 12.80
C HIS A 187 8.40 -9.81 12.28
N MET A 188 8.28 -9.93 10.95
CA MET A 188 7.11 -10.46 10.27
C MET A 188 7.52 -11.59 9.33
N ASP A 189 6.93 -12.76 9.53
CA ASP A 189 7.08 -13.90 8.63
C ASP A 189 5.87 -13.95 7.69
N MET A 190 6.09 -13.65 6.39
CA MET A 190 5.03 -13.69 5.38
C MET A 190 4.57 -15.12 5.13
N LYS A 191 3.28 -15.25 4.88
CA LYS A 191 2.61 -16.51 4.49
C LYS A 191 1.97 -16.33 3.11
N GLY A 192 1.11 -17.26 2.74
CA GLY A 192 0.34 -17.16 1.51
C GLY A 192 -0.82 -16.16 1.59
N PHE A 193 -1.54 -16.04 0.48
CA PHE A 193 -2.75 -15.25 0.42
C PHE A 193 -3.80 -15.73 1.43
N ASP A 194 -4.39 -14.77 2.12
CA ASP A 194 -5.52 -14.94 3.02
C ASP A 194 -6.52 -13.81 2.75
N PHE A 195 -7.56 -14.13 1.98
CA PHE A 195 -8.53 -13.15 1.54
C PHE A 195 -9.59 -12.90 2.60
N PRO A 196 -9.95 -11.62 2.88
CA PRO A 196 -11.05 -11.31 3.77
C PRO A 196 -12.38 -11.81 3.19
N VAL A 197 -13.25 -12.29 4.07
CA VAL A 197 -14.64 -12.52 3.71
C VAL A 197 -15.35 -11.18 3.70
N LEU A 198 -15.87 -10.78 2.55
CA LEU A 198 -16.55 -9.51 2.36
C LEU A 198 -18.01 -9.77 1.98
N ASP A 199 -18.92 -9.07 2.67
CA ASP A 199 -20.35 -9.11 2.36
C ASP A 199 -20.61 -8.60 0.94
N ASP A 200 -21.71 -9.08 0.35
CA ASP A 200 -22.18 -8.55 -0.92
C ASP A 200 -22.62 -7.10 -0.76
N CYS A 201 -22.03 -6.23 -1.54
CA CYS A 201 -22.44 -4.84 -1.63
C CYS A 201 -22.39 -4.39 -3.09
N ASP A 202 -23.43 -3.72 -3.53
CA ASP A 202 -23.50 -3.06 -4.84
C ASP A 202 -23.26 -1.57 -4.61
N ALA A 203 -22.00 -1.17 -4.67
CA ALA A 203 -21.57 0.19 -4.33
C ALA A 203 -20.94 0.95 -5.49
N CYS A 204 -20.85 0.34 -6.68
CA CYS A 204 -20.30 1.02 -7.85
C CYS A 204 -21.35 1.87 -8.55
N ASN A 205 -21.75 2.96 -7.91
CA ASN A 205 -22.63 3.94 -8.56
C ASN A 205 -22.22 5.37 -8.14
N GLU A 206 -22.72 6.34 -8.90
CA GLU A 206 -22.39 7.76 -8.77
C GLU A 206 -22.53 8.28 -7.32
N LYS A 207 -23.53 7.81 -6.57
CA LYS A 207 -23.77 8.25 -5.19
C LYS A 207 -22.59 7.95 -4.27
N TYR A 208 -21.94 6.78 -4.40
CA TYR A 208 -20.79 6.38 -3.58
C TYR A 208 -19.51 7.09 -4.03
N ILE A 209 -19.35 7.26 -5.35
CA ILE A 209 -18.23 8.00 -5.94
C ILE A 209 -18.27 9.47 -5.49
N GLN A 210 -19.41 10.13 -5.54
CA GLN A 210 -19.55 11.52 -5.09
C GLN A 210 -19.32 11.66 -3.57
N ALA A 211 -19.76 10.71 -2.76
CA ALA A 211 -19.45 10.69 -1.33
C ALA A 211 -17.94 10.57 -1.09
N ALA A 212 -17.27 9.67 -1.81
CA ALA A 212 -15.82 9.51 -1.73
C ALA A 212 -15.06 10.78 -2.15
N LYS A 213 -15.52 11.47 -3.20
CA LYS A 213 -14.93 12.76 -3.62
C LYS A 213 -15.07 13.83 -2.54
N ARG A 214 -16.22 13.92 -1.85
CA ARG A 214 -16.39 14.84 -0.73
C ARG A 214 -15.47 14.50 0.44
N VAL A 215 -15.30 13.20 0.74
CA VAL A 215 -14.33 12.74 1.75
C VAL A 215 -12.91 13.19 1.39
N TYR A 216 -12.47 12.98 0.13
CA TYR A 216 -11.13 13.41 -0.30
C TYR A 216 -10.97 14.92 -0.26
N ALA A 217 -11.99 15.68 -0.70
CA ALA A 217 -11.97 17.14 -0.61
C ALA A 217 -11.84 17.62 0.84
N ALA A 218 -12.64 17.07 1.75
CA ALA A 218 -12.56 17.42 3.17
C ALA A 218 -11.17 17.10 3.75
N LEU A 219 -10.63 15.90 3.50
CA LEU A 219 -9.30 15.50 3.97
C LEU A 219 -8.20 16.41 3.40
N ASN A 220 -8.23 16.71 2.11
CA ASN A 220 -7.23 17.55 1.45
C ASN A 220 -7.24 18.99 1.97
N HIS A 221 -8.42 19.51 2.40
CA HIS A 221 -8.58 20.83 3.01
C HIS A 221 -8.51 20.82 4.54
N LYS A 222 -8.31 19.64 5.17
CA LYS A 222 -8.31 19.46 6.63
C LYS A 222 -9.65 19.83 7.28
N ASP A 223 -10.73 19.64 6.55
CA ASP A 223 -12.09 19.82 7.00
C ASP A 223 -12.64 18.55 7.66
N VAL A 224 -13.79 18.70 8.33
CA VAL A 224 -14.49 17.58 8.93
C VAL A 224 -15.24 16.79 7.86
N CYS A 225 -15.00 15.49 7.79
CA CYS A 225 -15.76 14.59 6.92
C CYS A 225 -17.12 14.26 7.55
N GLU A 226 -18.17 14.33 6.75
CA GLU A 226 -19.51 13.91 7.15
C GLU A 226 -19.56 12.39 7.34
N LYS A 227 -20.19 11.94 8.43
CA LYS A 227 -20.27 10.51 8.79
C LYS A 227 -20.90 9.66 7.69
N GLU A 228 -21.98 10.15 7.08
CA GLU A 228 -22.67 9.45 6.00
C GLU A 228 -21.77 9.28 4.75
N ASP A 229 -20.95 10.27 4.44
CA ASP A 229 -20.01 10.20 3.32
C ASP A 229 -18.87 9.21 3.60
N ILE A 230 -18.38 9.16 4.84
CA ILE A 230 -17.39 8.16 5.27
C ILE A 230 -17.97 6.75 5.14
N GLU A 231 -19.21 6.51 5.60
CA GLU A 231 -19.86 5.20 5.49
C GLU A 231 -20.01 4.73 4.04
N LYS A 232 -20.42 5.64 3.14
CA LYS A 232 -20.49 5.35 1.70
C LYS A 232 -19.12 5.07 1.09
N TYR A 233 -18.12 5.88 1.44
CA TYR A 233 -16.75 5.69 1.00
C TYR A 233 -16.18 4.33 1.43
N LEU A 234 -16.38 3.94 2.68
CA LEU A 234 -15.96 2.62 3.18
C LEU A 234 -16.69 1.47 2.47
N THR A 235 -17.96 1.66 2.12
CA THR A 235 -18.71 0.69 1.33
C THR A 235 -18.14 0.55 -0.09
N LEU A 236 -17.79 1.65 -0.73
CA LEU A 236 -17.11 1.65 -2.04
C LEU A 236 -15.78 0.90 -2.00
N LYS A 237 -14.95 1.15 -0.96
CA LYS A 237 -13.68 0.43 -0.77
C LYS A 237 -13.86 -1.07 -0.61
N LYS A 238 -14.84 -1.51 0.18
CA LYS A 238 -15.17 -2.94 0.34
C LYS A 238 -15.56 -3.57 -1.01
N TRP A 239 -16.38 -2.88 -1.78
CA TRP A 239 -16.76 -3.35 -3.10
C TRP A 239 -15.54 -3.48 -4.03
N MET A 240 -14.65 -2.47 -4.07
CA MET A 240 -13.40 -2.54 -4.85
C MET A 240 -12.53 -3.73 -4.44
N GLN A 241 -12.31 -3.93 -3.14
CA GLN A 241 -11.54 -5.06 -2.62
C GLN A 241 -12.14 -6.40 -3.06
N LYS A 242 -13.47 -6.52 -2.98
CA LYS A 242 -14.19 -7.72 -3.42
C LYS A 242 -13.97 -8.00 -4.89
N GLU A 243 -14.08 -6.99 -5.77
CA GLU A 243 -13.84 -7.18 -7.19
C GLU A 243 -12.39 -7.58 -7.48
N ILE A 244 -11.40 -6.98 -6.82
CA ILE A 244 -9.99 -7.37 -6.94
C ILE A 244 -9.81 -8.85 -6.53
N ILE A 245 -10.32 -9.25 -5.35
CA ILE A 245 -10.20 -10.62 -4.83
C ILE A 245 -10.86 -11.63 -5.77
N LYS A 246 -12.03 -11.32 -6.31
CA LYS A 246 -12.74 -12.17 -7.26
C LYS A 246 -11.91 -12.47 -8.51
N HIS A 247 -11.17 -11.47 -9.01
CA HIS A 247 -10.30 -11.65 -10.16
C HIS A 247 -9.01 -12.41 -9.84
N ILE A 248 -8.47 -12.25 -8.63
CA ILE A 248 -7.26 -12.99 -8.20
C ILE A 248 -7.57 -14.46 -7.94
N ASN A 249 -8.71 -14.78 -7.32
CA ASN A 249 -9.10 -16.16 -7.00
C ASN A 249 -9.36 -17.04 -8.24
N ASN A 250 -9.51 -16.46 -9.40
CA ASN A 250 -9.67 -17.17 -10.68
C ASN A 250 -8.31 -17.49 -11.34
N TYR A 251 -7.21 -17.22 -10.66
CA TYR A 251 -5.83 -17.42 -11.10
C TYR A 251 -5.17 -18.58 -10.36
#